data_0f6d54e10bbcef01312fa8cb4d52a8d0
#
_entry.id   0f6d54e10bbcef01312fa8cb4d52a8d0
#
_cell.length_a   1.000
_cell.length_b   1.000
_cell.length_c   1.000
_cell.angle_alpha   90.00
_cell.angle_beta   90.00
_cell.angle_gamma   90.00
#
_symmetry.space_group_name_H-M   'P 1'
#
loop_
_entity.id
_entity.type
_entity.pdbx_description
1 polymer ?
#
loop_
_entity_poly.entity_id
_entity_poly.type
_entity_poly.pdbx_seq_one_letter_code
_entity_poly.pdbx_strand_id
1 'polypeptide(L)'
;MAQRGRPKIRIEDLVERGVWSEDWKEEIYQMGKEGKQHTHLMEHFDLTRDTFYKLIGRDKNFADAVKKMEMYAQNYWLKFMEDAFIKGESKSINSNLWSLVMRNKFKEDWSEKQYIDHQTKGESINNDNKIV
;
A
#
# COMPACT_ATOMS: atom_id res chain seq x y z
N MET A 1 -19.40 -30.03 13.04
CA MET A 1 -19.07 -29.96 12.81
C MET A 1 -18.71 -29.42 12.10
N ALA A 2 -18.74 -29.29 12.15
CA ALA A 2 -18.47 -29.03 11.61
C ALA A 2 -17.90 -28.65 10.86
N GLN A 3 -17.50 -28.72 10.78
CA GLN A 3 -16.94 -28.36 10.02
C GLN A 3 -16.71 -28.56 9.13
N ARG A 4 -16.94 -28.85 9.35
CA ARG A 4 -16.80 -28.90 8.30
C ARG A 4 -15.88 -28.09 7.64
N GLY A 5 -15.12 -27.99 7.08
CA GLY A 5 -14.14 -27.19 6.51
C GLY A 5 -12.91 -27.08 7.37
N ARG A 6 -11.86 -26.50 6.88
CA ARG A 6 -10.67 -26.30 7.68
C ARG A 6 -10.84 -25.18 8.68
N PRO A 7 -10.26 -25.30 9.86
CA PRO A 7 -10.25 -24.16 10.79
C PRO A 7 -9.54 -22.98 10.17
N LYS A 8 -9.98 -21.79 10.50
CA LYS A 8 -9.31 -20.58 10.04
C LYS A 8 -7.95 -20.45 10.72
N ILE A 9 -6.93 -20.13 9.96
CA ILE A 9 -5.60 -19.92 10.52
C ILE A 9 -5.57 -18.55 11.18
N ARG A 10 -5.09 -18.52 12.40
CA ARG A 10 -4.94 -17.29 13.17
C ARG A 10 -3.47 -16.99 13.31
N ILE A 11 -3.15 -15.69 13.28
CA ILE A 11 -1.75 -15.27 13.39
C ILE A 11 -1.18 -15.68 14.74
N GLU A 12 -1.97 -15.59 15.80
CA GLU A 12 -1.52 -16.02 17.13
C GLU A 12 -1.07 -17.48 17.13
N ASP A 13 -1.79 -18.32 16.41
CA ASP A 13 -1.41 -19.74 16.30
C ASP A 13 -0.10 -19.91 15.54
N LEU A 14 0.10 -19.12 14.50
CA LEU A 14 1.33 -19.19 13.73
C LEU A 14 2.53 -18.74 14.56
N VAL A 15 2.34 -17.73 15.39
CA VAL A 15 3.40 -17.26 16.29
C VAL A 15 3.72 -18.33 17.32
N GLU A 16 2.70 -18.94 17.92
CA GLU A 16 2.89 -20.01 18.90
C GLU A 16 3.67 -21.18 18.33
N ARG A 17 3.41 -21.53 17.07
CA ARG A 17 4.09 -22.64 16.42
C ARG A 17 5.48 -22.28 15.93
N GLY A 18 5.87 -21.01 16.05
CA GLY A 18 7.16 -20.55 15.55
C GLY A 18 7.23 -20.39 14.05
N VAL A 19 6.08 -20.38 13.35
CA VAL A 19 6.03 -20.15 11.91
C VAL A 19 6.23 -18.67 11.62
N TRP A 20 5.59 -17.82 12.43
CA TRP A 20 5.77 -16.36 12.35
C TRP A 20 6.52 -15.91 13.61
N SER A 21 7.35 -14.87 13.43
CA SER A 21 8.06 -14.25 14.54
C SER A 21 7.08 -13.48 15.43
N GLU A 22 7.41 -13.33 16.70
CA GLU A 22 6.65 -12.46 17.59
C GLU A 22 6.72 -11.02 17.13
N ASP A 23 7.76 -10.66 16.39
CA ASP A 23 7.97 -9.31 15.87
C ASP A 23 7.39 -9.12 14.47
N TRP A 24 6.39 -9.92 14.11
CA TRP A 24 5.85 -9.88 12.75
C TRP A 24 5.34 -8.49 12.33
N LYS A 25 4.79 -7.73 13.29
CA LYS A 25 4.33 -6.37 12.98
C LYS A 25 5.50 -5.46 12.61
N GLU A 26 6.59 -5.57 13.37
CA GLU A 26 7.78 -4.76 13.11
C GLU A 26 8.40 -5.12 11.76
N GLU A 27 8.34 -6.39 11.39
CA GLU A 27 8.82 -6.83 10.09
C GLU A 27 8.01 -6.18 8.97
N ILE A 28 6.69 -6.12 9.15
CA ILE A 28 5.82 -5.46 8.17
C ILE A 28 6.13 -3.97 8.09
N TYR A 29 6.28 -3.31 9.23
CA TYR A 29 6.62 -1.88 9.26
C TYR A 29 7.95 -1.60 8.58
N GLN A 30 8.94 -2.46 8.83
CA GLN A 30 10.25 -2.28 8.22
C GLN A 30 10.17 -2.41 6.70
N MET A 31 9.38 -3.35 6.20
CA MET A 31 9.18 -3.48 4.76
C MET A 31 8.57 -2.20 4.18
N GLY A 32 7.61 -1.61 4.88
CA GLY A 32 7.03 -0.34 4.45
C GLY A 32 8.06 0.77 4.40
N LYS A 33 8.90 0.85 5.42
CA LYS A 33 9.95 1.88 5.49
C LYS A 33 10.97 1.73 4.37
N GLU A 34 11.05 0.55 3.77
CA GLU A 34 11.93 0.30 2.62
C GLU A 34 11.20 0.47 1.29
N GLY A 35 9.95 0.92 1.32
CA GLY A 35 9.17 1.16 0.12
C GLY A 35 8.58 -0.08 -0.52
N LYS A 36 8.56 -1.19 0.20
CA LYS A 36 8.07 -2.46 -0.34
C LYS A 36 6.55 -2.51 -0.35
N GLN A 37 6.02 -3.41 -1.15
CA GLN A 37 4.59 -3.52 -1.37
C GLN A 37 4.03 -4.84 -0.87
N HIS A 38 2.72 -5.02 -1.05
CA HIS A 38 2.00 -6.20 -0.61
C HIS A 38 2.61 -7.50 -1.14
N THR A 39 3.08 -7.49 -2.39
CA THR A 39 3.70 -8.68 -2.96
C THR A 39 4.94 -9.12 -2.20
N HIS A 40 5.71 -8.16 -1.72
CA HIS A 40 6.88 -8.49 -0.91
C HIS A 40 6.47 -9.07 0.44
N LEU A 41 5.40 -8.53 1.02
CA LEU A 41 4.88 -9.04 2.28
C LEU A 41 4.36 -10.47 2.10
N MET A 42 3.63 -10.72 1.02
CA MET A 42 3.11 -12.05 0.74
C MET A 42 4.25 -13.06 0.60
N GLU A 43 5.30 -12.67 -0.10
CA GLU A 43 6.47 -13.55 -0.27
C GLU A 43 7.16 -13.81 1.06
N HIS A 44 7.34 -12.76 1.85
CA HIS A 44 8.05 -12.88 3.13
C HIS A 44 7.34 -13.84 4.09
N PHE A 45 6.02 -13.78 4.14
CA PHE A 45 5.22 -14.61 5.03
C PHE A 45 4.65 -15.84 4.34
N ASP A 46 5.02 -16.07 3.08
CA ASP A 46 4.56 -17.22 2.30
C ASP A 46 3.03 -17.29 2.25
N LEU A 47 2.44 -16.18 1.88
CA LEU A 47 0.98 -16.07 1.76
C LEU A 47 0.58 -16.01 0.29
N THR A 48 -0.50 -16.71 -0.05
CA THR A 48 -1.13 -16.51 -1.35
C THR A 48 -1.92 -15.21 -1.30
N ARG A 49 -2.23 -14.66 -2.48
CA ARG A 49 -3.04 -13.46 -2.57
C ARG A 49 -4.39 -13.64 -1.86
N ASP A 50 -5.01 -14.77 -2.06
CA ASP A 50 -6.29 -15.09 -1.45
C ASP A 50 -6.20 -15.08 0.08
N THR A 51 -5.21 -15.76 0.62
CA THR A 51 -5.00 -15.82 2.07
C THR A 51 -4.69 -14.43 2.64
N PHE A 52 -3.89 -13.66 1.92
CA PHE A 52 -3.53 -12.31 2.34
C PHE A 52 -4.79 -11.44 2.52
N TYR A 53 -5.66 -11.42 1.53
CA TYR A 53 -6.88 -10.60 1.63
C TYR A 53 -7.87 -11.14 2.64
N LYS A 54 -7.91 -12.45 2.82
CA LYS A 54 -8.75 -13.03 3.88
C LYS A 54 -8.25 -12.63 5.26
N LEU A 55 -6.94 -12.61 5.46
CA LEU A 55 -6.37 -12.15 6.73
C LEU A 55 -6.71 -10.69 7.00
N ILE A 56 -6.61 -9.85 5.97
CA ILE A 56 -6.97 -8.44 6.12
C ILE A 56 -8.42 -8.31 6.56
N GLY A 57 -9.29 -9.13 6.02
CA GLY A 57 -10.72 -9.04 6.31
C GLY A 57 -11.12 -9.54 7.69
N ARG A 58 -10.31 -10.41 8.31
CA ARG A 58 -10.72 -11.01 9.58
C ARG A 58 -9.79 -10.72 10.75
N ASP A 59 -8.60 -10.23 10.52
CA ASP A 59 -7.64 -9.93 11.59
C ASP A 59 -7.35 -8.44 11.57
N LYS A 60 -7.92 -7.73 12.55
CA LYS A 60 -7.78 -6.28 12.60
C LYS A 60 -6.32 -5.86 12.80
N ASN A 61 -5.58 -6.61 13.61
CA ASN A 61 -4.18 -6.27 13.86
C ASN A 61 -3.35 -6.39 12.60
N PHE A 62 -3.62 -7.41 11.79
CA PHE A 62 -2.93 -7.58 10.52
C PHE A 62 -3.34 -6.47 9.55
N ALA A 63 -4.63 -6.17 9.47
CA ALA A 63 -5.11 -5.11 8.59
C ALA A 63 -4.49 -3.76 8.95
N ASP A 64 -4.41 -3.44 10.23
CA ASP A 64 -3.83 -2.19 10.70
C ASP A 64 -2.33 -2.14 10.38
N ALA A 65 -1.63 -3.25 10.53
CA ALA A 65 -0.21 -3.31 10.21
C ALA A 65 0.04 -3.09 8.73
N VAL A 66 -0.80 -3.67 7.87
CA VAL A 66 -0.69 -3.49 6.42
C VAL A 66 -0.94 -2.04 6.04
N LYS A 67 -1.94 -1.40 6.64
CA LYS A 67 -2.21 0.01 6.37
C LYS A 67 -1.04 0.89 6.78
N LYS A 68 -0.42 0.59 7.90
CA LYS A 68 0.74 1.34 8.35
C LYS A 68 1.93 1.13 7.42
N MET A 69 2.09 -0.09 6.93
CA MET A 69 3.11 -0.38 5.93
C MET A 69 2.92 0.47 4.68
N GLU A 70 1.67 0.57 4.21
CA GLU A 70 1.36 1.39 3.03
C GLU A 70 1.72 2.86 3.24
N MET A 71 1.43 3.37 4.43
CA MET A 71 1.76 4.75 4.76
C MET A 71 3.28 4.98 4.76
N TYR A 72 4.03 4.06 5.37
CA TYR A 72 5.49 4.15 5.37
C TYR A 72 6.06 4.06 3.95
N ALA A 73 5.50 3.17 3.13
CA ALA A 73 5.96 3.01 1.75
C ALA A 73 5.68 4.27 0.93
N GLN A 74 4.51 4.87 1.13
CA GLN A 74 4.18 6.11 0.43
C GLN A 74 5.15 7.22 0.82
N ASN A 75 5.45 7.35 2.11
CA ASN A 75 6.42 8.33 2.58
C ASN A 75 7.81 8.09 2.01
N TYR A 76 8.21 6.83 1.90
CA TYR A 76 9.49 6.49 1.29
C TYR A 76 9.58 7.03 -0.14
N TRP A 77 8.54 6.78 -0.94
CA TRP A 77 8.56 7.21 -2.34
C TRP A 77 8.41 8.71 -2.51
N LEU A 78 7.66 9.37 -1.62
CA LEU A 78 7.57 10.83 -1.63
C LEU A 78 8.91 11.46 -1.28
N LYS A 79 9.58 10.93 -0.26
CA LYS A 79 10.88 11.42 0.14
C LYS A 79 11.93 11.20 -0.96
N PHE A 80 11.85 10.08 -1.65
CA PHE A 80 12.73 9.81 -2.78
C PHE A 80 12.63 10.94 -3.82
N MET A 81 11.41 11.36 -4.13
CA MET A 81 11.19 12.44 -5.09
C MET A 81 11.72 13.78 -4.56
N GLU A 82 11.43 14.08 -3.30
CA GLU A 82 11.90 15.31 -2.67
C GLU A 82 13.43 15.39 -2.66
N ASP A 83 14.08 14.29 -2.30
CA ASP A 83 15.54 14.24 -2.27
C ASP A 83 16.13 14.46 -3.66
N ALA A 84 15.50 13.91 -4.68
CA ALA A 84 15.96 14.10 -6.05
C ALA A 84 15.87 15.56 -6.46
N PHE A 85 14.81 16.27 -6.07
CA PHE A 85 14.71 17.70 -6.35
C PHE A 85 15.79 18.49 -5.62
N ILE A 86 15.99 18.19 -4.34
CA ILE A 86 17.00 18.91 -3.54
C ILE A 86 18.41 18.72 -4.11
N LYS A 87 18.72 17.52 -4.56
CA LYS A 87 20.05 17.21 -5.10
C LYS A 87 20.20 17.64 -6.55
N GLY A 88 19.15 18.18 -7.17
CA GLY A 88 19.20 18.55 -8.56
C GLY A 88 19.18 17.38 -9.52
N GLU A 89 18.74 16.22 -9.04
CA GLU A 89 18.68 15.00 -9.83
C GLU A 89 17.29 14.76 -10.42
N SER A 90 16.42 15.77 -10.36
CA SER A 90 15.05 15.62 -10.83
C SER A 90 14.98 15.29 -12.33
N LYS A 91 16.00 15.64 -13.09
CA LYS A 91 16.03 15.33 -14.52
C LYS A 91 16.08 13.84 -14.80
N SER A 92 16.59 13.06 -13.86
CA SER A 92 16.64 11.60 -14.03
C SER A 92 15.31 10.94 -13.70
N ILE A 93 14.34 11.69 -13.20
CA ILE A 93 13.05 11.18 -12.82
C ILE A 93 12.01 11.64 -13.83
N ASN A 94 11.39 10.68 -14.50
CA ASN A 94 10.27 10.98 -15.39
C ASN A 94 9.04 11.21 -14.53
N SER A 95 8.58 12.47 -14.44
CA SER A 95 7.48 12.81 -13.54
C SER A 95 6.17 12.12 -13.92
N ASN A 96 5.93 11.89 -15.21
CA ASN A 96 4.73 11.18 -15.65
C ASN A 96 4.79 9.72 -15.19
N LEU A 97 5.95 9.09 -15.36
CA LEU A 97 6.13 7.70 -14.91
C LEU A 97 6.02 7.60 -13.39
N TRP A 98 6.64 8.54 -12.68
CA TRP A 98 6.57 8.57 -11.22
C TRP A 98 5.12 8.70 -10.75
N SER A 99 4.34 9.61 -11.36
CA SER A 99 2.93 9.79 -11.03
C SER A 99 2.13 8.52 -11.27
N LEU A 100 2.41 7.85 -12.41
CA LEU A 100 1.73 6.60 -12.73
C LEU A 100 2.03 5.54 -11.69
N VAL A 101 3.30 5.42 -11.29
CA VAL A 101 3.70 4.47 -10.26
C VAL A 101 2.99 4.76 -8.94
N MET A 102 2.95 6.05 -8.54
CA MET A 102 2.29 6.42 -7.29
C MET A 102 0.80 6.12 -7.33
N ARG A 103 0.14 6.40 -8.46
CA ARG A 103 -1.28 6.08 -8.59
C ARG A 103 -1.54 4.59 -8.50
N ASN A 104 -0.64 3.77 -9.05
CA ASN A 104 -0.81 2.32 -9.01
C ASN A 104 -0.51 1.75 -7.63
N LYS A 105 0.49 2.29 -6.94
CA LYS A 105 0.88 1.81 -5.61
C LYS A 105 -0.07 2.29 -4.52
N PHE A 106 -0.55 3.52 -4.63
CA PHE A 106 -1.28 4.19 -3.55
C PHE A 106 -2.59 4.77 -4.10
N LYS A 107 -3.43 3.88 -4.57
CA LYS A 107 -4.65 4.27 -5.29
C LYS A 107 -5.59 5.15 -4.49
N GLU A 108 -5.67 4.94 -3.18
CA GLU A 108 -6.59 5.72 -2.36
C GLU A 108 -6.21 7.19 -2.33
N ASP A 109 -4.92 7.48 -2.25
CA ASP A 109 -4.42 8.84 -2.13
C ASP A 109 -4.08 9.47 -3.47
N TRP A 110 -3.80 8.67 -4.49
CA TRP A 110 -3.27 9.13 -5.76
C TRP A 110 -4.12 8.73 -6.95
N SER A 111 -5.41 8.46 -6.73
CA SER A 111 -6.25 8.00 -7.84
C SER A 111 -6.48 9.12 -8.85
N GLU A 112 -6.51 8.72 -10.12
CA GLU A 112 -6.78 9.66 -11.20
C GLU A 112 -8.17 10.27 -11.09
N LYS A 113 -9.11 9.51 -10.56
CA LYS A 113 -10.46 9.99 -10.36
C LYS A 113 -10.50 11.21 -9.46
N GLN A 114 -9.76 11.17 -8.35
CA GLN A 114 -9.69 12.32 -7.45
C GLN A 114 -9.10 13.53 -8.15
N TYR A 115 -8.09 13.31 -8.94
CA TYR A 115 -7.42 14.37 -9.67
C TYR A 115 -8.39 15.03 -10.67
N ILE A 116 -9.13 14.21 -11.40
CA ILE A 116 -10.10 14.72 -12.39
C ILE A 116 -11.19 15.50 -11.69
N ASP A 117 -11.69 15.00 -10.58
CA ASP A 117 -12.73 15.70 -9.82
C ASP A 117 -12.29 17.10 -9.40
N HIS A 118 -11.05 17.23 -8.99
CA HIS A 118 -10.51 18.55 -8.63
C HIS A 118 -10.50 19.49 -9.82
N GLN A 119 -10.17 19.01 -10.97
CA GLN A 119 -10.09 19.82 -12.17
C GLN A 119 -11.45 20.23 -12.69
N THR A 120 -12.40 19.32 -12.69
CA THR A 120 -13.72 19.60 -13.26
C THR A 120 -14.55 20.49 -12.37
N LYS A 121 -14.33 20.48 -11.13
CA LYS A 121 -15.04 21.36 -10.21
C LYS A 121 -14.56 22.79 -10.28
N GLY A 122 -13.44 22.91 -10.86
CA GLY A 122 -12.98 24.23 -11.22
C GLY A 122 -13.60 24.67 -12.50
N GLU A 123 -14.73 23.44 -13.09
CA GLU A 123 -14.96 23.05 -14.29
C GLU A 123 -14.92 23.00 -14.98
N SER A 124 -15.16 23.35 -14.41
CA SER A 124 -15.31 22.80 -15.42
C SER A 124 -15.07 22.83 -15.90
N ILE A 125 -15.20 23.13 -15.64
CA ILE A 125 -15.10 22.85 -16.63
C ILE A 125 -14.94 22.84 -17.18
N ASN A 126 -15.20 23.22 -16.87
CA ASN A 126 -15.27 22.91 -17.96
C ASN A 126 -15.31 22.87 -18.34
N ASN A 127 -15.69 23.25 -17.83
CA ASN A 127 -15.90 22.98 -18.66
C ASN A 127 -15.97 23.21 -18.75
N ASP A 128 -16.31 23.38 -18.23
CA ASP A 128 -16.41 23.36 -18.74
C ASP A 128 -16.23 23.78 -18.61
N ASN A 129 -16.32 24.12 -18.16
CA ASN A 129 -16.16 24.23 -18.51
C ASN A 129 -15.90 24.62 -18.15
N LYS A 130 -15.88 24.79 -17.63
CA LYS A 130 -15.69 24.92 -17.71
C LYS A 130 -15.30 25.21 -17.69
N ILE A 131 -15.47 25.26 -17.34
CA ILE A 131 -15.24 25.32 -17.70
C ILE A 131 -15.33 25.68 -17.70
N VAL A 132 -15.46 25.92 -17.08
CA VAL A 132 -15.59 25.85 -17.45
C VAL A 132 -15.63 26.03 -17.72
#